data_dc3687f594682d9779ee3db67232f715
#
_entry.id   dc3687f594682d9779ee3db67232f715
#
_cell.length_a   1.000
_cell.length_b   1.000
_cell.length_c   1.000
_cell.angle_alpha   90.00
_cell.angle_beta   90.00
_cell.angle_gamma   90.00
#
_symmetry.space_group_name_H-M   'P 1'
#
loop_
_entity.id
_entity.type
_entity.pdbx_description
1 polymer ?
#
loop_
_entity_poly.entity_id
_entity_poly.type
_entity_poly.pdbx_seq_one_letter_code
_entity_poly.pdbx_strand_id
1 'polypeptide(L)'
;QRRVVFGLDKEGIKQIAVEGAKLCKEYEKTVPGTIVSYEYSPESYTGTELEFAVEVCDAVNDVWKPTPQHKTIINLPATVEMATPNVYADSIEWMHRNLKYRDSIVLSLHPHNDRGTGVAAAELGYMAGADRIEGTLFGNGERTGNVCLVTLGLNLFSYGIDPHIDFSDLDEVRRTVEYC
;
A
#
# COMPACT_ATOMS: atom_id res chain seq x y z
N GLN A 1 -9.83 -1.18 -15.90
CA GLN A 1 -10.55 -0.04 -15.30
C GLN A 1 -10.64 1.15 -16.25
N ARG A 2 -9.54 1.66 -16.83
CA ARG A 2 -9.52 2.86 -17.69
C ARG A 2 -10.64 2.86 -18.74
N ARG A 3 -10.74 1.80 -19.53
CA ARG A 3 -11.70 1.72 -20.65
C ARG A 3 -13.14 1.40 -20.25
N VAL A 4 -13.30 0.55 -19.23
CA VAL A 4 -14.63 -0.02 -18.88
C VAL A 4 -15.31 0.79 -17.78
N VAL A 5 -14.56 1.25 -16.78
CA VAL A 5 -15.13 1.98 -15.62
C VAL A 5 -15.14 3.47 -15.87
N PHE A 6 -14.00 4.05 -16.25
CA PHE A 6 -13.87 5.49 -16.38
C PHE A 6 -14.07 6.01 -17.80
N GLY A 7 -13.85 5.16 -18.82
CA GLY A 7 -13.92 5.58 -20.23
C GLY A 7 -12.86 6.61 -20.61
N LEU A 8 -11.72 6.63 -19.88
CA LEU A 8 -10.67 7.63 -20.01
C LEU A 8 -9.37 7.00 -20.48
N ASP A 9 -8.49 7.81 -21.06
CA ASP A 9 -7.11 7.49 -21.38
C ASP A 9 -6.21 7.63 -20.13
N LYS A 10 -4.90 7.44 -20.30
CA LYS A 10 -3.92 7.55 -19.19
C LYS A 10 -3.90 8.96 -18.59
N GLU A 11 -3.97 9.99 -19.41
CA GLU A 11 -3.95 11.37 -18.95
C GLU A 11 -5.20 11.70 -18.11
N GLY A 12 -6.39 11.27 -18.57
CA GLY A 12 -7.63 11.45 -17.83
C GLY A 12 -7.62 10.73 -16.47
N ILE A 13 -7.04 9.53 -16.38
CA ILE A 13 -6.89 8.81 -15.10
C ILE A 13 -5.91 9.53 -14.17
N LYS A 14 -4.77 9.98 -14.69
CA LYS A 14 -3.80 10.76 -13.92
C LYS A 14 -4.45 12.04 -13.36
N GLN A 15 -5.26 12.70 -14.17
CA GLN A 15 -5.95 13.92 -13.76
C GLN A 15 -6.93 13.68 -12.61
N ILE A 16 -7.67 12.55 -12.58
CA ILE A 16 -8.53 12.19 -11.45
C ILE A 16 -7.71 12.12 -10.15
N ALA A 17 -6.56 11.44 -10.16
CA ALA A 17 -5.70 11.33 -8.99
C ALA A 17 -5.16 12.70 -8.53
N VAL A 18 -4.72 13.52 -9.47
CA VAL A 18 -4.22 14.88 -9.21
C VAL A 18 -5.30 15.78 -8.59
N GLU A 19 -6.52 15.75 -9.13
CA GLU A 19 -7.64 16.53 -8.57
C GLU A 19 -8.02 16.05 -7.17
N GLY A 20 -8.06 14.74 -6.94
CA GLY A 20 -8.25 14.18 -5.60
C GLY A 20 -7.19 14.65 -4.61
N ALA A 21 -5.92 14.66 -5.02
CA ALA A 21 -4.81 15.14 -4.19
C ALA A 21 -4.94 16.64 -3.86
N LYS A 22 -5.38 17.47 -4.81
CA LYS A 22 -5.66 18.89 -4.58
C LYS A 22 -6.78 19.10 -3.57
N LEU A 23 -7.88 18.34 -3.71
CA LEU A 23 -9.01 18.40 -2.78
C LEU A 23 -8.59 18.02 -1.36
N CYS A 24 -7.82 16.96 -1.17
CA CYS A 24 -7.29 16.60 0.14
C CYS A 24 -6.52 17.76 0.77
N LYS A 25 -5.65 18.41 0.00
CA LYS A 25 -4.87 19.58 0.47
C LYS A 25 -5.71 20.81 0.76
N GLU A 26 -6.83 20.97 0.07
CA GLU A 26 -7.79 22.05 0.34
C GLU A 26 -8.53 21.78 1.65
N TYR A 27 -9.05 20.56 1.83
CA TYR A 27 -9.81 20.20 3.03
C TYR A 27 -8.95 20.08 4.29
N GLU A 28 -7.67 19.79 4.20
CA GLU A 28 -6.74 19.85 5.34
C GLU A 28 -6.86 21.19 6.09
N LYS A 29 -7.06 22.28 5.38
CA LYS A 29 -7.19 23.63 5.97
C LYS A 29 -8.44 23.80 6.85
N THR A 30 -9.42 22.91 6.71
CA THR A 30 -10.67 22.95 7.48
C THR A 30 -10.56 22.27 8.84
N VAL A 31 -9.45 21.59 9.12
CA VAL A 31 -9.19 20.85 10.38
C VAL A 31 -7.93 21.39 11.08
N PRO A 32 -7.93 22.66 11.50
CA PRO A 32 -6.77 23.28 12.12
C PRO A 32 -6.43 22.55 13.44
N GLY A 33 -5.15 22.30 13.67
CA GLY A 33 -4.67 21.56 14.84
C GLY A 33 -4.62 20.05 14.70
N THR A 34 -5.07 19.52 13.56
CA THR A 34 -4.90 18.09 13.20
C THR A 34 -3.64 17.90 12.37
N ILE A 35 -2.86 16.89 12.70
CA ILE A 35 -1.74 16.46 11.85
C ILE A 35 -2.32 15.54 10.77
N VAL A 36 -2.25 15.97 9.52
CA VAL A 36 -2.76 15.21 8.36
C VAL A 36 -1.60 14.55 7.66
N SER A 37 -1.69 13.24 7.47
CA SER A 37 -0.80 12.45 6.62
C SER A 37 -1.55 12.02 5.37
N TYR A 38 -0.96 12.21 4.20
CA TYR A 38 -1.57 11.83 2.93
C TYR A 38 -1.15 10.44 2.52
N GLU A 39 -2.13 9.68 2.03
CA GLU A 39 -1.91 8.38 1.42
C GLU A 39 -2.57 8.33 0.05
N TYR A 40 -1.86 7.78 -0.94
CA TYR A 40 -2.38 7.48 -2.26
C TYR A 40 -2.20 6.01 -2.59
N SER A 41 -3.29 5.35 -2.95
CA SER A 41 -3.32 3.95 -3.37
C SER A 41 -3.76 3.86 -4.83
N PRO A 42 -2.86 3.62 -5.80
CA PRO A 42 -3.24 3.34 -7.18
C PRO A 42 -3.90 1.96 -7.29
N GLU A 43 -5.21 1.89 -7.07
CA GLU A 43 -5.96 0.65 -7.12
C GLU A 43 -5.73 -0.10 -8.44
N SER A 44 -5.70 -1.42 -8.39
CA SER A 44 -5.31 -2.29 -9.51
C SER A 44 -3.85 -2.10 -9.97
N TYR A 45 -2.96 -1.75 -9.04
CA TYR A 45 -1.54 -1.59 -9.31
C TYR A 45 -0.94 -2.78 -10.05
N THR A 46 -1.25 -4.03 -9.62
CA THR A 46 -0.74 -5.26 -10.23
C THR A 46 -1.19 -5.49 -11.69
N GLY A 47 -2.22 -4.79 -12.13
CA GLY A 47 -2.69 -4.79 -13.52
C GLY A 47 -2.33 -3.51 -14.29
N THR A 48 -1.43 -2.69 -13.77
CA THR A 48 -1.03 -1.40 -14.34
C THR A 48 0.42 -1.45 -14.83
N GLU A 49 0.70 -0.78 -15.94
CA GLU A 49 2.06 -0.60 -16.43
C GLU A 49 2.90 0.17 -15.41
N LEU A 50 4.08 -0.33 -15.07
CA LEU A 50 4.91 0.23 -13.98
C LEU A 50 5.27 1.69 -14.21
N GLU A 51 5.62 2.06 -15.45
CA GLU A 51 5.96 3.44 -15.83
C GLU A 51 4.76 4.39 -15.60
N PHE A 52 3.55 3.91 -15.89
CA PHE A 52 2.34 4.69 -15.65
C PHE A 52 2.02 4.78 -14.15
N ALA A 53 2.27 3.73 -13.38
CA ALA A 53 2.10 3.76 -11.93
C ALA A 53 3.03 4.81 -11.29
N VAL A 54 4.31 4.85 -11.69
CA VAL A 54 5.26 5.91 -11.24
C VAL A 54 4.76 7.29 -11.65
N GLU A 55 4.37 7.46 -12.92
CA GLU A 55 3.89 8.75 -13.44
C GLU A 55 2.74 9.32 -12.61
N VAL A 56 1.75 8.48 -12.27
CA VAL A 56 0.60 8.92 -11.45
C VAL A 56 1.01 9.19 -10.01
N CYS A 57 1.80 8.33 -9.38
CA CYS A 57 2.28 8.53 -8.02
C CYS A 57 3.11 9.81 -7.88
N ASP A 58 3.99 10.07 -8.83
CA ASP A 58 4.81 11.27 -8.85
C ASP A 58 3.95 12.53 -9.08
N ALA A 59 2.94 12.47 -9.97
CA ALA A 59 2.02 13.57 -10.20
C ALA A 59 1.20 13.94 -8.94
N VAL A 60 0.77 12.95 -8.16
CA VAL A 60 0.12 13.15 -6.86
C VAL A 60 1.08 13.81 -5.87
N ASN A 61 2.31 13.31 -5.77
CA ASN A 61 3.33 13.87 -4.89
C ASN A 61 3.81 15.25 -5.34
N ASP A 62 3.76 15.58 -6.63
CA ASP A 62 4.01 16.95 -7.12
C ASP A 62 2.97 17.96 -6.60
N VAL A 63 1.75 17.52 -6.26
CA VAL A 63 0.74 18.34 -5.57
C VAL A 63 1.04 18.43 -4.07
N TRP A 64 1.31 17.31 -3.41
CA TRP A 64 1.49 17.24 -1.97
C TRP A 64 2.85 17.77 -1.51
N LYS A 65 3.90 17.58 -2.33
CA LYS A 65 5.28 18.02 -2.08
C LYS A 65 5.83 17.48 -0.75
N PRO A 66 5.91 16.14 -0.62
CA PRO A 66 6.43 15.53 0.60
C PRO A 66 7.89 15.93 0.85
N THR A 67 8.27 15.85 2.11
CA THR A 67 9.66 16.04 2.56
C THR A 67 10.09 14.87 3.44
N PRO A 68 11.39 14.65 3.68
CA PRO A 68 11.83 13.60 4.60
C PRO A 68 11.26 13.73 6.02
N GLN A 69 10.90 14.94 6.45
CA GLN A 69 10.31 15.24 7.76
C GLN A 69 8.78 15.11 7.77
N HIS A 70 8.15 15.20 6.60
CA HIS A 70 6.71 15.07 6.42
C HIS A 70 6.45 14.22 5.19
N LYS A 71 6.53 12.90 5.40
CA LYS A 71 6.39 11.92 4.33
C LYS A 71 4.93 11.72 3.95
N THR A 72 4.70 11.41 2.67
CA THR A 72 3.44 10.83 2.18
C THR A 72 3.56 9.32 2.12
N ILE A 73 2.43 8.64 2.03
CA ILE A 73 2.38 7.19 1.84
C ILE A 73 1.97 6.93 0.40
N ILE A 74 2.76 6.11 -0.30
CA ILE A 74 2.37 5.50 -1.58
C ILE A 74 2.15 4.03 -1.30
N ASN A 75 0.89 3.61 -1.40
CA ASN A 75 0.47 2.26 -1.07
C ASN A 75 0.18 1.49 -2.36
N LEU A 76 0.90 0.41 -2.62
CA LEU A 76 0.86 -0.36 -3.86
C LEU A 76 0.04 -1.65 -3.66
N PRO A 77 -1.28 -1.64 -3.92
CA PRO A 77 -2.12 -2.78 -3.62
C PRO A 77 -1.99 -3.88 -4.68
N ALA A 78 -1.78 -5.11 -4.23
CA ALA A 78 -2.11 -6.27 -5.03
C ALA A 78 -3.62 -6.50 -4.93
N THR A 79 -4.42 -5.60 -5.53
CA THR A 79 -5.90 -5.64 -5.54
C THR A 79 -6.41 -7.03 -5.97
N VAL A 80 -5.70 -7.63 -6.92
CA VAL A 80 -5.78 -9.04 -7.25
C VAL A 80 -4.35 -9.57 -7.36
N GLU A 81 -4.05 -10.72 -6.76
CA GLU A 81 -2.78 -11.42 -6.93
C GLU A 81 -2.67 -11.98 -8.36
N MET A 82 -2.24 -11.15 -9.31
CA MET A 82 -2.15 -11.52 -10.73
C MET A 82 -0.89 -12.32 -11.07
N ALA A 83 0.12 -12.33 -10.18
CA ALA A 83 1.40 -12.98 -10.38
C ALA A 83 1.89 -13.69 -9.11
N THR A 84 3.02 -14.38 -9.20
CA THR A 84 3.68 -15.00 -8.05
C THR A 84 4.33 -13.92 -7.16
N PRO A 85 4.57 -14.21 -5.85
CA PRO A 85 5.12 -13.25 -4.89
C PRO A 85 6.44 -12.59 -5.32
N ASN A 86 7.33 -13.36 -5.98
CA ASN A 86 8.60 -12.83 -6.49
C ASN A 86 8.38 -11.78 -7.59
N VAL A 87 7.43 -11.99 -8.50
CA VAL A 87 7.12 -11.02 -9.57
C VAL A 87 6.51 -9.73 -8.97
N TYR A 88 5.67 -9.87 -7.94
CA TYR A 88 5.20 -8.70 -7.20
C TYR A 88 6.37 -7.96 -6.53
N ALA A 89 7.27 -8.67 -5.86
CA ALA A 89 8.45 -8.07 -5.24
C ALA A 89 9.37 -7.38 -6.26
N ASP A 90 9.61 -7.97 -7.43
CA ASP A 90 10.36 -7.34 -8.51
C ASP A 90 9.73 -5.99 -8.93
N SER A 91 8.40 -5.95 -9.00
CA SER A 91 7.68 -4.71 -9.31
C SER A 91 7.83 -3.66 -8.19
N ILE A 92 7.86 -4.08 -6.91
CA ILE A 92 8.09 -3.20 -5.78
C ILE A 92 9.52 -2.63 -5.80
N GLU A 93 10.52 -3.47 -6.06
CA GLU A 93 11.91 -3.01 -6.22
C GLU A 93 12.02 -1.98 -7.36
N TRP A 94 11.34 -2.23 -8.47
CA TRP A 94 11.31 -1.30 -9.58
C TRP A 94 10.68 0.04 -9.18
N MET A 95 9.54 0.04 -8.49
CA MET A 95 8.92 1.26 -7.95
C MET A 95 9.84 1.98 -6.96
N HIS A 96 10.44 1.23 -6.03
CA HIS A 96 11.41 1.76 -5.06
C HIS A 96 12.54 2.55 -5.74
N ARG A 97 13.03 2.07 -6.88
CA ARG A 97 14.14 2.68 -7.61
C ARG A 97 13.74 3.84 -8.52
N ASN A 98 12.46 3.94 -8.91
CA ASN A 98 12.01 4.87 -9.94
C ASN A 98 11.10 6.01 -9.41
N LEU A 99 10.56 5.91 -8.19
CA LEU A 99 9.77 6.99 -7.60
C LEU A 99 10.65 8.21 -7.29
N LYS A 100 10.26 9.38 -7.82
CA LYS A 100 10.97 10.66 -7.71
C LYS A 100 11.22 11.12 -6.28
N TYR A 101 10.26 10.88 -5.41
CA TYR A 101 10.28 11.38 -4.03
C TYR A 101 10.63 10.28 -3.01
N ARG A 102 11.37 9.23 -3.41
CA ARG A 102 11.53 8.03 -2.59
C ARG A 102 11.93 8.28 -1.13
N ASP A 103 12.84 9.20 -0.86
CA ASP A 103 13.28 9.55 0.50
C ASP A 103 12.21 10.24 1.34
N SER A 104 11.20 10.80 0.67
CA SER A 104 10.06 11.53 1.26
C SER A 104 8.76 10.71 1.20
N ILE A 105 8.84 9.42 0.91
CA ILE A 105 7.71 8.50 0.80
C ILE A 105 7.86 7.38 1.83
N VAL A 106 6.77 6.96 2.42
CA VAL A 106 6.60 5.63 3.01
C VAL A 106 6.04 4.74 1.90
N LEU A 107 6.83 3.82 1.40
CA LEU A 107 6.37 2.84 0.40
C LEU A 107 5.63 1.71 1.12
N SER A 108 4.33 1.64 0.92
CA SER A 108 3.43 0.71 1.58
C SER A 108 2.90 -0.34 0.61
N LEU A 109 2.64 -1.53 1.13
CA LEU A 109 2.07 -2.64 0.37
C LEU A 109 0.74 -3.07 0.97
N HIS A 110 -0.19 -3.48 0.10
CA HIS A 110 -1.52 -3.96 0.49
C HIS A 110 -1.88 -5.22 -0.30
N PRO A 111 -1.27 -6.38 0.02
CA PRO A 111 -1.58 -7.61 -0.69
C PRO A 111 -2.94 -8.20 -0.28
N HIS A 112 -3.73 -8.61 -1.29
CA HIS A 112 -4.84 -9.55 -1.12
C HIS A 112 -4.32 -10.99 -1.18
N ASN A 113 -5.21 -11.97 -1.08
CA ASN A 113 -4.86 -13.38 -0.90
C ASN A 113 -5.53 -14.29 -1.95
N ASP A 114 -5.67 -13.80 -3.20
CA ASP A 114 -6.34 -14.53 -4.28
C ASP A 114 -5.66 -15.88 -4.63
N ARG A 115 -4.35 -15.95 -4.47
CA ARG A 115 -3.54 -17.14 -4.73
C ARG A 115 -3.17 -17.89 -3.44
N GLY A 116 -3.60 -17.42 -2.26
CA GLY A 116 -3.16 -17.92 -0.97
C GLY A 116 -1.70 -17.56 -0.63
N THR A 117 -1.13 -16.55 -1.30
CA THR A 117 0.29 -16.18 -1.17
C THR A 117 0.51 -14.76 -0.63
N GLY A 118 -0.52 -14.14 -0.05
CA GLY A 118 -0.46 -12.76 0.44
C GLY A 118 0.66 -12.49 1.44
N VAL A 119 0.90 -13.42 2.40
CA VAL A 119 2.02 -13.28 3.37
C VAL A 119 3.37 -13.34 2.65
N ALA A 120 3.56 -14.31 1.76
CA ALA A 120 4.81 -14.41 1.00
C ALA A 120 5.05 -13.19 0.09
N ALA A 121 3.99 -12.65 -0.51
CA ALA A 121 4.07 -11.41 -1.31
C ALA A 121 4.48 -10.22 -0.44
N ALA A 122 3.93 -10.11 0.77
CA ALA A 122 4.29 -9.07 1.73
C ALA A 122 5.77 -9.18 2.18
N GLU A 123 6.22 -10.38 2.57
CA GLU A 123 7.60 -10.62 2.98
C GLU A 123 8.61 -10.27 1.89
N LEU A 124 8.41 -10.79 0.68
CA LEU A 124 9.29 -10.52 -0.45
C LEU A 124 9.24 -9.04 -0.86
N GLY A 125 8.07 -8.41 -0.84
CA GLY A 125 7.92 -6.99 -1.12
C GLY A 125 8.61 -6.10 -0.09
N TYR A 126 8.57 -6.48 1.19
CA TYR A 126 9.34 -5.81 2.24
C TYR A 126 10.84 -5.92 2.00
N MET A 127 11.33 -7.11 1.65
CA MET A 127 12.74 -7.32 1.29
C MET A 127 13.14 -6.54 0.02
N ALA A 128 12.19 -6.27 -0.87
CA ALA A 128 12.39 -5.47 -2.10
C ALA A 128 12.41 -3.96 -1.86
N GLY A 129 12.25 -3.49 -0.62
CA GLY A 129 12.43 -2.09 -0.23
C GLY A 129 11.15 -1.35 0.17
N ALA A 130 10.05 -2.05 0.45
CA ALA A 130 8.91 -1.43 1.09
C ALA A 130 9.20 -1.09 2.56
N ASP A 131 8.56 -0.04 3.05
CA ASP A 131 8.73 0.46 4.43
C ASP A 131 7.57 0.02 5.34
N ARG A 132 6.40 -0.30 4.78
CA ARG A 132 5.16 -0.57 5.51
C ARG A 132 4.33 -1.62 4.79
N ILE A 133 3.57 -2.39 5.56
CA ILE A 133 2.60 -3.35 5.03
C ILE A 133 1.26 -3.11 5.71
N GLU A 134 0.20 -3.11 4.93
CA GLU A 134 -1.18 -3.10 5.37
C GLU A 134 -1.78 -4.49 5.25
N GLY A 135 -2.60 -4.84 6.21
CA GLY A 135 -3.30 -6.11 6.22
C GLY A 135 -4.36 -6.15 7.30
N THR A 136 -4.82 -7.34 7.61
CA THR A 136 -5.86 -7.55 8.61
C THR A 136 -5.46 -8.66 9.59
N LEU A 137 -6.06 -8.65 10.77
CA LEU A 137 -5.91 -9.74 11.73
C LEU A 137 -6.48 -11.01 11.13
N PHE A 138 -5.67 -12.07 11.10
CA PHE A 138 -5.97 -13.38 10.52
C PHE A 138 -6.37 -13.37 9.04
N GLY A 139 -6.11 -12.27 8.32
CA GLY A 139 -6.41 -12.15 6.90
C GLY A 139 -7.89 -11.90 6.57
N ASN A 140 -8.74 -11.64 7.55
CA ASN A 140 -10.15 -11.30 7.33
C ASN A 140 -10.27 -10.04 6.49
N GLY A 141 -10.95 -10.10 5.36
CA GLY A 141 -11.08 -8.95 4.48
C GLY A 141 -11.92 -9.25 3.25
N GLU A 142 -11.89 -8.30 2.32
CA GLU A 142 -12.67 -8.36 1.10
C GLU A 142 -12.32 -9.59 0.24
N ARG A 143 -13.32 -10.23 -0.32
CA ARG A 143 -13.22 -11.36 -1.28
C ARG A 143 -12.43 -12.55 -0.67
N THR A 144 -11.20 -12.77 -1.12
CA THR A 144 -10.30 -13.86 -0.68
C THR A 144 -9.54 -13.54 0.60
N GLY A 145 -9.71 -12.33 1.13
CA GLY A 145 -8.99 -11.80 2.28
C GLY A 145 -7.76 -10.98 1.92
N ASN A 146 -7.08 -10.54 2.94
CA ASN A 146 -5.86 -9.72 2.89
C ASN A 146 -4.67 -10.49 3.45
N VAL A 147 -3.48 -9.89 3.41
CA VAL A 147 -2.35 -10.44 4.14
C VAL A 147 -2.67 -10.55 5.64
N CYS A 148 -2.37 -11.71 6.22
CA CYS A 148 -2.54 -11.95 7.66
C CYS A 148 -1.41 -11.26 8.43
N LEU A 149 -1.71 -10.16 9.12
CA LEU A 149 -0.73 -9.43 9.94
C LEU A 149 -0.20 -10.26 11.12
N VAL A 150 -1.03 -11.15 11.67
CA VAL A 150 -0.59 -12.06 12.74
C VAL A 150 0.50 -12.99 12.23
N THR A 151 0.27 -13.65 11.10
CA THR A 151 1.28 -14.54 10.49
C THR A 151 2.53 -13.77 10.10
N LEU A 152 2.38 -12.62 9.44
CA LEU A 152 3.50 -11.79 9.02
C LEU A 152 4.34 -11.31 10.22
N GLY A 153 3.70 -10.82 11.28
CA GLY A 153 4.38 -10.36 12.48
C GLY A 153 5.13 -11.49 13.20
N LEU A 154 4.52 -12.69 13.33
CA LEU A 154 5.19 -13.85 13.91
C LEU A 154 6.36 -14.36 13.06
N ASN A 155 6.25 -14.30 11.73
CA ASN A 155 7.34 -14.64 10.83
C ASN A 155 8.51 -13.68 11.02
N LEU A 156 8.27 -12.36 11.04
CA LEU A 156 9.30 -11.37 11.30
C LEU A 156 9.98 -11.60 12.67
N PHE A 157 9.18 -11.83 13.71
CA PHE A 157 9.70 -12.14 15.04
C PHE A 157 10.58 -13.38 15.04
N SER A 158 10.24 -14.44 14.28
CA SER A 158 11.03 -15.66 14.17
C SER A 158 12.41 -15.44 13.53
N TYR A 159 12.54 -14.37 12.73
CA TYR A 159 13.82 -13.90 12.17
C TYR A 159 14.57 -12.90 13.09
N GLY A 160 14.02 -12.61 14.27
CA GLY A 160 14.62 -11.65 15.21
C GLY A 160 14.33 -10.18 14.84
N ILE A 161 13.32 -9.94 14.00
CA ILE A 161 12.86 -8.61 13.62
C ILE A 161 11.64 -8.27 14.45
N ASP A 162 11.68 -7.15 15.20
CA ASP A 162 10.53 -6.65 15.94
C ASP A 162 9.48 -6.09 14.95
N PRO A 163 8.29 -6.69 14.86
CA PRO A 163 7.23 -6.20 13.98
C PRO A 163 6.53 -4.94 14.50
N HIS A 164 6.90 -4.44 15.68
CA HIS A 164 6.25 -3.34 16.39
C HIS A 164 4.75 -3.58 16.67
N ILE A 165 4.35 -4.84 16.79
CA ILE A 165 2.99 -5.26 17.11
C ILE A 165 3.08 -6.25 18.29
N ASP A 166 2.27 -6.03 19.30
CA ASP A 166 2.20 -6.94 20.45
C ASP A 166 1.20 -8.06 20.16
N PHE A 167 1.72 -9.26 19.92
CA PHE A 167 0.96 -10.50 19.78
C PHE A 167 1.22 -11.47 20.93
N SER A 168 1.57 -10.98 22.13
CA SER A 168 1.87 -11.81 23.30
C SER A 168 0.66 -12.62 23.79
N ASP A 169 -0.57 -12.13 23.57
CA ASP A 169 -1.82 -12.86 23.83
C ASP A 169 -2.61 -13.11 22.54
N LEU A 170 -2.21 -14.13 21.79
CA LEU A 170 -2.91 -14.53 20.57
C LEU A 170 -4.34 -15.00 20.81
N ASP A 171 -4.64 -15.55 21.99
CA ASP A 171 -6.00 -15.98 22.34
C ASP A 171 -6.94 -14.78 22.50
N GLU A 172 -6.46 -13.67 23.05
CA GLU A 172 -7.24 -12.44 23.14
C GLU A 172 -7.46 -11.83 21.74
N VAL A 173 -6.43 -11.77 20.92
CA VAL A 173 -6.55 -11.31 19.53
C VAL A 173 -7.57 -12.16 18.77
N ARG A 174 -7.52 -13.48 18.89
CA ARG A 174 -8.47 -14.40 18.25
C ARG A 174 -9.90 -14.16 18.73
N ARG A 175 -10.13 -14.11 20.05
CA ARG A 175 -11.46 -13.86 20.62
C ARG A 175 -12.05 -12.53 20.14
N THR A 176 -11.22 -11.50 20.05
CA THR A 176 -11.66 -10.17 19.56
C THR A 176 -12.11 -10.25 18.11
N VAL A 177 -11.35 -10.91 17.25
CA VAL A 177 -11.71 -11.04 15.83
C VAL A 177 -12.94 -11.93 15.62
N GLU A 178 -13.11 -12.99 16.42
CA GLU A 178 -14.30 -13.85 16.37
C GLU A 178 -15.58 -13.12 16.82
N TYR A 179 -15.45 -12.10 17.66
CA TYR A 179 -16.57 -11.29 18.13
C TYR A 179 -17.00 -10.23 17.10
N CYS A 180 -16.06 -9.64 16.33
CA CYS A 180 -16.33 -8.60 15.33
C CYS A 180 -16.86 -9.18 14.02
#